data_87e7a031a118a163034645c160d46db5
#
_entry.id   87e7a031a118a163034645c160d46db5
#
_cell.length_a   1.000
_cell.length_b   1.000
_cell.length_c   1.000
_cell.angle_alpha   90.00
_cell.angle_beta   90.00
_cell.angle_gamma   90.00
#
_symmetry.space_group_name_H-M   'P 1'
#
loop_
_entity.id
_entity.type
_entity.pdbx_description
1 polymer ?
#
loop_
_entity_poly.entity_id
_entity_poly.type
_entity_poly.pdbx_seq_one_letter_code
_entity_poly.pdbx_strand_id
1 'polypeptide(L)'
;MTRATFTILLLAACVGLRPAAAAEVRVVSQTVGTDELLLAVAAPEQIAALSHLARDPVFSGVAQAAEAYPMIGMGDAETILRYRPTLVLFSDYSRIELVEQVRRSGVQVLIFNRYESLDDAYANLRQLAAALGDDTARDRAETVIADCRARLAELHRRLQGVKPVRVIAPSTYGVIAGSETTFQDICDQAGAENLAVTLGHLTGHAAPPSEAMLKWPVEVLVLGGANRDEALAPFLKLPPYAFMAAVREGRTALLDAWALGCVTHLRVHAYEQLARQLHPERWQKDGP
;
A
#
# COMPACT_ATOMS: atom_id res chain seq x y z
N MET A 1 73.33 14.12 54.75
CA MET A 1 71.92 14.55 54.76
C MET A 1 71.45 14.46 53.32
N THR A 2 70.87 13.32 52.94
CA THR A 2 70.44 13.01 51.53
C THR A 2 68.91 13.08 51.46
N ARG A 3 68.38 14.04 50.73
CA ARG A 3 66.91 14.20 50.43
C ARG A 3 66.52 13.28 49.28
N ALA A 4 65.69 12.31 49.59
CA ALA A 4 65.01 11.48 48.56
C ALA A 4 63.77 12.18 48.08
N THR A 5 63.72 12.42 46.78
CA THR A 5 62.56 13.02 46.06
C THR A 5 61.68 11.84 45.57
N PHE A 6 60.45 11.76 46.08
CA PHE A 6 59.43 10.79 45.65
C PHE A 6 58.63 11.40 44.52
N THR A 7 58.76 10.83 43.31
CA THR A 7 57.95 11.21 42.14
C THR A 7 56.71 10.33 42.10
N ILE A 8 55.53 10.91 42.33
CA ILE A 8 54.23 10.21 42.20
C ILE A 8 53.81 10.27 40.71
N LEU A 9 53.78 9.11 40.09
CA LEU A 9 53.27 8.94 38.74
C LEU A 9 51.74 8.79 38.79
N LEU A 10 51.01 9.82 38.35
CA LEU A 10 49.53 9.77 38.23
C LEU A 10 49.18 9.03 36.93
N LEU A 11 48.71 7.80 37.04
CA LEU A 11 48.16 7.04 35.91
C LEU A 11 46.71 7.53 35.65
N ALA A 12 46.52 8.39 34.64
CA ALA A 12 45.19 8.78 34.19
C ALA A 12 44.57 7.60 33.39
N ALA A 13 43.63 6.90 34.03
CA ALA A 13 42.80 5.91 33.36
C ALA A 13 41.78 6.63 32.44
N CYS A 14 42.07 6.70 31.15
CA CYS A 14 41.07 7.08 30.14
C CYS A 14 40.00 5.98 30.08
N VAL A 15 38.92 6.14 30.79
CA VAL A 15 37.69 5.40 30.61
C VAL A 15 37.10 5.89 29.28
N GLY A 16 37.37 5.15 28.19
CA GLY A 16 36.74 5.41 26.91
C GLY A 16 35.23 5.21 27.06
N LEU A 17 34.47 6.32 27.08
CA LEU A 17 33.04 6.24 26.86
C LEU A 17 32.84 5.62 25.46
N ARG A 18 32.46 4.35 25.42
CA ARG A 18 31.87 3.76 24.22
C ARG A 18 30.56 4.53 23.97
N PRO A 19 30.34 5.08 22.75
CA PRO A 19 29.03 5.60 22.42
C PRO A 19 28.03 4.46 22.67
N ALA A 20 26.97 4.74 23.44
CA ALA A 20 25.88 3.80 23.57
C ALA A 20 25.42 3.45 22.15
N ALA A 21 25.50 2.18 21.80
CA ALA A 21 24.95 1.72 20.52
C ALA A 21 23.50 2.20 20.47
N ALA A 22 23.16 3.01 19.47
CA ALA A 22 21.77 3.40 19.25
C ALA A 22 20.93 2.12 19.29
N ALA A 23 19.87 2.12 20.10
CA ALA A 23 19.03 0.94 20.23
C ALA A 23 18.55 0.55 18.82
N GLU A 24 18.82 -0.70 18.44
CA GLU A 24 18.45 -1.24 17.14
C GLU A 24 16.95 -1.08 16.91
N VAL A 25 16.57 -0.42 15.82
CA VAL A 25 15.16 -0.17 15.51
C VAL A 25 14.50 -1.50 15.18
N ARG A 26 13.46 -1.87 15.93
CA ARG A 26 12.66 -3.08 15.77
C ARG A 26 11.21 -2.69 15.48
N VAL A 27 10.74 -3.03 14.30
CA VAL A 27 9.45 -2.57 13.79
C VAL A 27 8.44 -3.70 13.77
N VAL A 28 7.26 -3.43 14.30
CA VAL A 28 6.06 -4.25 14.09
C VAL A 28 5.10 -3.47 13.21
N SER A 29 4.63 -4.10 12.15
CA SER A 29 3.64 -3.56 11.22
C SER A 29 2.27 -4.17 11.50
N GLN A 30 1.19 -3.36 11.48
CA GLN A 30 -0.15 -3.80 11.90
C GLN A 30 -1.13 -3.97 10.72
N THR A 31 -0.88 -3.33 9.58
CA THR A 31 -1.75 -3.42 8.39
C THR A 31 -0.95 -3.83 7.16
N VAL A 32 -1.62 -4.40 6.15
CA VAL A 32 -0.96 -4.77 4.88
C VAL A 32 -0.27 -3.58 4.23
N GLY A 33 -0.93 -2.41 4.19
CA GLY A 33 -0.30 -1.21 3.61
C GLY A 33 0.99 -0.82 4.33
N THR A 34 1.06 -0.96 5.67
CA THR A 34 2.28 -0.71 6.42
C THR A 34 3.32 -1.82 6.25
N ASP A 35 2.91 -3.08 5.99
CA ASP A 35 3.81 -4.19 5.63
C ASP A 35 4.54 -3.90 4.31
N GLU A 36 3.78 -3.48 3.29
CA GLU A 36 4.30 -3.15 1.96
C GLU A 36 5.33 -2.00 2.01
N LEU A 37 5.02 -0.95 2.78
CA LEU A 37 5.96 0.16 3.01
C LEU A 37 7.22 -0.33 3.76
N LEU A 38 7.05 -1.14 4.81
CA LEU A 38 8.15 -1.62 5.65
C LEU A 38 9.09 -2.52 4.86
N LEU A 39 8.55 -3.48 4.11
CA LEU A 39 9.35 -4.38 3.28
C LEU A 39 10.10 -3.66 2.15
N ALA A 40 9.60 -2.50 1.71
CA ALA A 40 10.26 -1.70 0.68
C ALA A 40 11.51 -0.95 1.20
N VAL A 41 11.53 -0.55 2.48
CA VAL A 41 12.56 0.39 2.96
C VAL A 41 13.36 -0.10 4.18
N ALA A 42 12.85 -1.04 4.98
CA ALA A 42 13.57 -1.53 6.15
C ALA A 42 14.66 -2.55 5.79
N ALA A 43 15.70 -2.63 6.59
CA ALA A 43 16.61 -3.78 6.58
C ALA A 43 15.90 -5.00 7.20
N PRO A 44 16.20 -6.23 6.75
CA PRO A 44 15.52 -7.43 7.25
C PRO A 44 15.55 -7.58 8.77
N GLU A 45 16.65 -7.22 9.40
CA GLU A 45 16.86 -7.29 10.85
C GLU A 45 16.01 -6.28 11.64
N GLN A 46 15.54 -5.22 11.00
CA GLN A 46 14.65 -4.23 11.61
C GLN A 46 13.19 -4.71 11.68
N ILE A 47 12.81 -5.74 10.90
CA ILE A 47 11.44 -6.21 10.80
C ILE A 47 11.19 -7.28 11.86
N ALA A 48 10.49 -6.91 12.94
CA ALA A 48 10.20 -7.82 14.04
C ALA A 48 8.97 -8.71 13.79
N ALA A 49 7.92 -8.15 13.19
CA ALA A 49 6.74 -8.89 12.73
C ALA A 49 5.90 -8.06 11.75
N LEU A 50 5.13 -8.74 10.90
CA LEU A 50 4.19 -8.18 9.94
C LEU A 50 2.74 -8.44 10.37
N SER A 51 1.78 -7.83 9.69
CA SER A 51 0.36 -8.01 9.96
C SER A 51 -0.10 -9.46 9.69
N HIS A 52 -1.24 -9.82 10.23
CA HIS A 52 -1.83 -11.16 10.05
C HIS A 52 -2.24 -11.48 8.60
N LEU A 53 -2.46 -10.46 7.77
CA LEU A 53 -2.80 -10.61 6.35
C LEU A 53 -1.59 -10.47 5.42
N ALA A 54 -0.40 -10.24 5.94
CA ALA A 54 0.81 -9.99 5.13
C ALA A 54 1.10 -11.10 4.11
N ARG A 55 0.75 -12.37 4.45
CA ARG A 55 0.99 -13.55 3.60
C ARG A 55 -0.20 -13.98 2.75
N ASP A 56 -1.33 -13.29 2.87
CA ASP A 56 -2.51 -13.62 2.07
C ASP A 56 -2.45 -12.91 0.70
N PRO A 57 -2.32 -13.63 -0.42
CA PRO A 57 -2.19 -13.05 -1.74
C PRO A 57 -3.47 -12.33 -2.23
N VAL A 58 -4.60 -12.50 -1.54
CA VAL A 58 -5.83 -11.75 -1.83
C VAL A 58 -5.71 -10.30 -1.33
N PHE A 59 -4.97 -10.09 -0.24
CA PHE A 59 -4.85 -8.78 0.42
C PHE A 59 -3.49 -8.12 0.24
N SER A 60 -2.42 -8.89 -0.01
CA SER A 60 -1.04 -8.42 0.06
C SER A 60 -0.30 -8.58 -1.26
N GLY A 61 0.24 -7.50 -1.78
CA GLY A 61 1.15 -7.49 -2.93
C GLY A 61 2.56 -8.03 -2.61
N VAL A 62 2.85 -8.26 -1.33
CA VAL A 62 4.15 -8.74 -0.83
C VAL A 62 4.06 -10.10 -0.12
N ALA A 63 2.99 -10.87 -0.37
CA ALA A 63 2.69 -12.11 0.33
C ALA A 63 3.89 -13.08 0.37
N GLN A 64 4.59 -13.26 -0.74
CA GLN A 64 5.76 -14.13 -0.83
C GLN A 64 6.95 -13.60 0.02
N ALA A 65 7.23 -12.30 -0.05
CA ALA A 65 8.30 -11.70 0.74
C ALA A 65 8.01 -11.75 2.24
N ALA A 66 6.73 -11.68 2.62
CA ALA A 66 6.28 -11.75 4.01
C ALA A 66 6.50 -13.13 4.66
N GLU A 67 6.72 -14.21 3.90
CA GLU A 67 6.97 -15.54 4.43
C GLU A 67 8.23 -15.61 5.32
N ALA A 68 9.20 -14.73 5.06
CA ALA A 68 10.45 -14.67 5.81
C ALA A 68 10.31 -14.10 7.23
N TYR A 69 9.17 -13.49 7.58
CA TYR A 69 9.01 -12.74 8.83
C TYR A 69 7.89 -13.31 9.71
N PRO A 70 7.98 -13.20 11.05
CA PRO A 70 6.86 -13.49 11.93
C PRO A 70 5.64 -12.62 11.62
N MET A 71 4.45 -13.11 11.96
CA MET A 71 3.20 -12.34 11.86
C MET A 71 2.61 -12.12 13.25
N ILE A 72 2.04 -10.93 13.47
CA ILE A 72 1.17 -10.70 14.61
C ILE A 72 -0.16 -11.45 14.39
N GLY A 73 -0.77 -11.91 15.48
CA GLY A 73 -2.14 -12.43 15.42
C GLY A 73 -3.16 -11.31 15.20
N MET A 74 -4.42 -11.60 15.46
CA MET A 74 -5.56 -10.66 15.29
C MET A 74 -5.50 -9.42 16.20
N GLY A 75 -4.33 -8.77 16.28
CA GLY A 75 -4.19 -7.37 16.61
C GLY A 75 -4.65 -6.92 18.01
N ASP A 76 -4.18 -7.56 19.09
CA ASP A 76 -4.16 -6.94 20.42
C ASP A 76 -2.76 -6.38 20.74
N ALA A 77 -2.71 -5.49 21.73
CA ALA A 77 -1.45 -4.85 22.13
C ALA A 77 -0.45 -5.86 22.72
N GLU A 78 -0.91 -6.90 23.41
CA GLU A 78 -0.04 -7.93 23.99
C GLU A 78 0.69 -8.70 22.88
N THR A 79 -0.02 -9.12 21.84
CA THR A 79 0.56 -9.80 20.68
C THR A 79 1.62 -8.94 20.01
N ILE A 80 1.35 -7.64 19.81
CA ILE A 80 2.30 -6.69 19.22
C ILE A 80 3.54 -6.54 20.13
N LEU A 81 3.34 -6.27 21.41
CA LEU A 81 4.42 -5.99 22.38
C LEU A 81 5.31 -7.20 22.68
N ARG A 82 4.81 -8.42 22.45
CA ARG A 82 5.60 -9.67 22.56
C ARG A 82 6.84 -9.66 21.66
N TYR A 83 6.79 -8.99 20.52
CA TYR A 83 7.93 -8.83 19.62
C TYR A 83 8.93 -7.77 20.07
N ARG A 84 8.70 -7.12 21.22
CA ARG A 84 9.56 -6.06 21.79
C ARG A 84 9.90 -4.98 20.77
N PRO A 85 8.90 -4.38 20.09
CA PRO A 85 9.16 -3.31 19.12
C PRO A 85 9.69 -2.05 19.80
N THR A 86 10.50 -1.29 19.08
CA THR A 86 10.81 0.10 19.37
C THR A 86 9.89 1.04 18.58
N LEU A 87 9.33 0.56 17.46
CA LEU A 87 8.42 1.29 16.59
C LEU A 87 7.27 0.37 16.16
N VAL A 88 6.03 0.86 16.19
CA VAL A 88 4.86 0.17 15.64
C VAL A 88 4.21 1.05 14.59
N LEU A 89 3.91 0.44 13.43
CA LEU A 89 3.25 1.10 12.30
C LEU A 89 1.76 0.79 12.31
N PHE A 90 0.96 1.83 12.21
CA PHE A 90 -0.50 1.78 12.10
C PHE A 90 -0.99 2.57 10.91
N SER A 91 -2.23 2.31 10.51
CA SER A 91 -3.03 3.17 9.65
C SER A 91 -4.07 3.92 10.49
N ASP A 92 -4.61 5.02 9.99
CA ASP A 92 -5.62 5.82 10.69
C ASP A 92 -6.95 5.08 10.90
N TYR A 93 -7.22 4.05 10.08
CA TYR A 93 -8.35 3.13 10.28
C TYR A 93 -8.09 2.01 11.29
N SER A 94 -6.89 1.93 11.91
CA SER A 94 -6.61 1.02 13.03
C SER A 94 -7.44 1.43 14.25
N ARG A 95 -7.83 0.45 15.08
CA ARG A 95 -8.63 0.72 16.28
C ARG A 95 -7.89 1.67 17.21
N ILE A 96 -8.51 2.77 17.57
CA ILE A 96 -7.89 3.81 18.41
C ILE A 96 -7.45 3.27 19.77
N GLU A 97 -8.22 2.34 20.35
CA GLU A 97 -7.91 1.71 21.61
C GLU A 97 -6.60 0.90 21.55
N LEU A 98 -6.36 0.21 20.44
CA LEU A 98 -5.13 -0.54 20.22
C LEU A 98 -3.93 0.41 20.10
N VAL A 99 -4.06 1.47 19.30
CA VAL A 99 -3.02 2.49 19.12
C VAL A 99 -2.65 3.10 20.47
N GLU A 100 -3.65 3.47 21.29
CA GLU A 100 -3.44 4.07 22.60
C GLU A 100 -2.84 3.09 23.62
N GLN A 101 -3.19 1.81 23.56
CA GLN A 101 -2.58 0.78 24.42
C GLN A 101 -1.09 0.63 24.09
N VAL A 102 -0.72 0.56 22.82
CA VAL A 102 0.69 0.46 22.41
C VAL A 102 1.45 1.74 22.78
N ARG A 103 0.87 2.92 22.55
CA ARG A 103 1.50 4.20 22.93
C ARG A 103 1.77 4.31 24.43
N ARG A 104 0.84 3.86 25.28
CA ARG A 104 1.00 3.84 26.74
C ARG A 104 2.10 2.90 27.23
N SER A 105 2.52 1.91 26.45
CA SER A 105 3.66 1.05 26.79
C SER A 105 5.03 1.73 26.59
N GLY A 106 5.06 2.97 26.09
CA GLY A 106 6.28 3.72 25.83
C GLY A 106 6.93 3.41 24.46
N VAL A 107 6.28 2.60 23.63
CA VAL A 107 6.75 2.29 22.26
C VAL A 107 6.39 3.45 21.33
N GLN A 108 7.30 3.79 20.42
CA GLN A 108 7.04 4.77 19.37
C GLN A 108 5.95 4.25 18.43
N VAL A 109 5.02 5.12 18.08
CA VAL A 109 3.92 4.83 17.14
C VAL A 109 3.99 5.77 15.94
N LEU A 110 3.96 5.20 14.75
CA LEU A 110 3.83 5.93 13.49
C LEU A 110 2.50 5.57 12.83
N ILE A 111 1.67 6.57 12.54
CA ILE A 111 0.35 6.40 11.92
C ILE A 111 0.38 7.02 10.53
N PHE A 112 -0.01 6.23 9.53
CA PHE A 112 -0.21 6.70 8.17
C PHE A 112 -1.68 7.04 7.95
N ASN A 113 -1.94 8.16 7.28
CA ASN A 113 -3.29 8.70 7.05
C ASN A 113 -3.44 9.35 5.67
N ARG A 114 -2.54 9.05 4.74
CA ARG A 114 -2.54 9.61 3.39
C ARG A 114 -2.46 8.49 2.37
N TYR A 115 -3.50 8.32 1.55
CA TYR A 115 -3.65 7.17 0.66
C TYR A 115 -4.27 7.49 -0.71
N GLU A 116 -4.60 8.76 -0.97
CA GLU A 116 -5.39 9.13 -2.15
C GLU A 116 -4.59 9.01 -3.45
N SER A 117 -3.30 9.29 -3.38
CA SER A 117 -2.43 9.36 -4.56
C SER A 117 -1.13 8.59 -4.41
N LEU A 118 -0.44 8.39 -5.52
CA LEU A 118 0.91 7.82 -5.52
C LEU A 118 1.92 8.76 -4.82
N ASP A 119 1.72 10.08 -4.87
CA ASP A 119 2.56 11.03 -4.14
C ASP A 119 2.40 10.89 -2.62
N ASP A 120 1.21 10.52 -2.14
CA ASP A 120 1.02 10.16 -0.73
C ASP A 120 1.79 8.90 -0.36
N ALA A 121 1.81 7.89 -1.22
CA ALA A 121 2.62 6.69 -1.01
C ALA A 121 4.11 7.02 -0.95
N TYR A 122 4.60 7.95 -1.78
CA TYR A 122 5.99 8.42 -1.73
C TYR A 122 6.29 9.19 -0.44
N ALA A 123 5.36 10.03 0.02
CA ALA A 123 5.50 10.73 1.30
C ALA A 123 5.55 9.72 2.47
N ASN A 124 4.72 8.68 2.44
CA ASN A 124 4.70 7.62 3.44
C ASN A 124 6.02 6.82 3.45
N LEU A 125 6.58 6.46 2.28
CA LEU A 125 7.90 5.81 2.18
C LEU A 125 9.00 6.65 2.83
N ARG A 126 9.05 7.97 2.54
CA ARG A 126 10.03 8.89 3.12
C ARG A 126 9.84 9.06 4.63
N GLN A 127 8.59 9.16 5.08
CA GLN A 127 8.26 9.25 6.50
C GLN A 127 8.72 8.01 7.27
N LEU A 128 8.49 6.82 6.71
CA LEU A 128 8.97 5.58 7.31
C LEU A 128 10.49 5.51 7.31
N ALA A 129 11.14 5.80 6.18
CA ALA A 129 12.60 5.79 6.08
C ALA A 129 13.26 6.75 7.09
N ALA A 130 12.66 7.93 7.31
CA ALA A 130 13.12 8.87 8.35
C ALA A 130 12.93 8.30 9.76
N ALA A 131 11.85 7.58 10.04
CA ALA A 131 11.58 6.96 11.33
C ALA A 131 12.51 5.76 11.63
N LEU A 132 12.98 5.05 10.60
CA LEU A 132 13.99 3.99 10.72
C LEU A 132 15.38 4.54 11.08
N GLY A 133 15.66 5.79 10.74
CA GLY A 133 16.82 6.54 11.23
C GLY A 133 18.15 6.18 10.56
N ASP A 134 18.15 5.43 9.46
CA ASP A 134 19.36 5.12 8.69
C ASP A 134 19.34 5.67 7.26
N ASP A 135 20.53 6.00 6.72
CA ASP A 135 20.65 6.57 5.38
C ASP A 135 20.31 5.53 4.30
N THR A 136 20.55 4.25 4.55
CA THR A 136 20.25 3.18 3.60
C THR A 136 18.73 2.99 3.41
N ALA A 137 17.93 3.22 4.44
CA ALA A 137 16.47 3.24 4.32
C ALA A 137 15.99 4.40 3.44
N ARG A 138 16.62 5.57 3.56
CA ARG A 138 16.32 6.72 2.69
C ARG A 138 16.69 6.43 1.23
N ASP A 139 17.84 5.84 0.99
CA ASP A 139 18.29 5.48 -0.36
C ASP A 139 17.36 4.43 -0.98
N ARG A 140 16.92 3.43 -0.20
CA ARG A 140 15.92 2.45 -0.66
C ARG A 140 14.59 3.12 -1.00
N ALA A 141 14.10 4.03 -0.16
CA ALA A 141 12.86 4.77 -0.44
C ALA A 141 12.94 5.57 -1.74
N GLU A 142 14.04 6.33 -1.95
CA GLU A 142 14.20 7.10 -3.19
C GLU A 142 14.39 6.20 -4.42
N THR A 143 15.03 5.04 -4.28
CA THR A 143 15.15 4.06 -5.36
C THR A 143 13.78 3.51 -5.77
N VAL A 144 12.94 3.13 -4.82
CA VAL A 144 11.56 2.67 -5.07
C VAL A 144 10.73 3.78 -5.74
N ILE A 145 10.84 5.02 -5.25
CA ILE A 145 10.15 6.18 -5.82
C ILE A 145 10.60 6.44 -7.26
N ALA A 146 11.90 6.36 -7.53
CA ALA A 146 12.46 6.55 -8.86
C ALA A 146 11.96 5.49 -9.86
N ASP A 147 11.91 4.22 -9.44
CA ASP A 147 11.35 3.13 -10.24
C ASP A 147 9.87 3.37 -10.55
N CYS A 148 9.06 3.66 -9.54
CA CYS A 148 7.64 3.95 -9.73
C CYS A 148 7.41 5.12 -10.70
N ARG A 149 8.19 6.20 -10.58
CA ARG A 149 8.12 7.35 -11.48
C ARG A 149 8.50 7.00 -12.91
N ALA A 150 9.54 6.19 -13.10
CA ALA A 150 9.96 5.73 -14.43
C ALA A 150 8.86 4.87 -15.09
N ARG A 151 8.28 3.94 -14.34
CA ARG A 151 7.15 3.10 -14.80
C ARG A 151 5.93 3.94 -15.16
N LEU A 152 5.57 4.90 -14.33
CA LEU A 152 4.44 5.80 -14.57
C LEU A 152 4.69 6.69 -15.81
N ALA A 153 5.89 7.22 -15.99
CA ALA A 153 6.25 8.01 -17.16
C ALA A 153 6.16 7.19 -18.45
N GLU A 154 6.61 5.94 -18.44
CA GLU A 154 6.47 5.01 -19.58
C GLU A 154 5.00 4.68 -19.85
N LEU A 155 4.20 4.44 -18.82
CA LEU A 155 2.76 4.21 -18.94
C LEU A 155 2.07 5.40 -19.61
N HIS A 156 2.31 6.61 -19.14
CA HIS A 156 1.74 7.83 -19.72
C HIS A 156 2.18 8.04 -21.18
N ARG A 157 3.45 7.73 -21.50
CA ARG A 157 3.93 7.79 -22.88
C ARG A 157 3.15 6.85 -23.80
N ARG A 158 2.87 5.62 -23.33
CA ARG A 158 2.08 4.63 -24.08
C ARG A 158 0.64 5.08 -24.26
N LEU A 159 0.05 5.68 -23.25
CA LEU A 159 -1.35 6.10 -23.26
C LEU A 159 -1.59 7.47 -23.94
N GLN A 160 -0.56 8.12 -24.49
CA GLN A 160 -0.75 9.38 -25.19
C GLN A 160 -1.77 9.27 -26.31
N GLY A 161 -2.81 10.13 -26.28
CA GLY A 161 -3.87 10.20 -27.29
C GLY A 161 -4.87 9.05 -27.29
N VAL A 162 -4.89 8.19 -26.26
CA VAL A 162 -5.96 7.20 -26.10
C VAL A 162 -7.26 7.91 -25.71
N LYS A 163 -8.39 7.36 -26.16
CA LYS A 163 -9.70 7.74 -25.64
C LYS A 163 -9.95 6.95 -24.36
N PRO A 164 -10.28 7.62 -23.23
CA PRO A 164 -10.56 6.90 -22.00
C PRO A 164 -11.71 5.88 -22.17
N VAL A 165 -11.51 4.67 -21.62
CA VAL A 165 -12.54 3.62 -21.60
C VAL A 165 -13.43 3.85 -20.39
N ARG A 166 -14.75 3.82 -20.59
CA ARG A 166 -15.74 4.09 -19.54
C ARG A 166 -15.94 2.87 -18.65
N VAL A 167 -15.59 3.04 -17.37
CA VAL A 167 -15.54 1.94 -16.40
C VAL A 167 -16.34 2.24 -15.15
N ILE A 168 -16.63 1.18 -14.40
CA ILE A 168 -17.04 1.21 -13.00
C ILE A 168 -16.34 0.08 -12.24
N ALA A 169 -16.12 0.27 -10.92
CA ALA A 169 -15.70 -0.80 -10.02
C ALA A 169 -16.83 -1.09 -9.01
N PRO A 170 -17.68 -2.07 -9.28
CA PRO A 170 -18.75 -2.46 -8.38
C PRO A 170 -18.21 -3.29 -7.21
N SER A 171 -18.91 -3.24 -6.07
CA SER A 171 -18.63 -4.08 -4.91
C SER A 171 -19.87 -4.88 -4.50
N THR A 172 -19.66 -6.09 -4.02
CA THR A 172 -20.71 -6.92 -3.43
C THR A 172 -21.18 -6.42 -2.06
N TYR A 173 -20.47 -5.46 -1.48
CA TYR A 173 -20.84 -4.81 -0.20
C TYR A 173 -21.84 -3.67 -0.37
N GLY A 174 -22.45 -3.51 -1.56
CA GLY A 174 -23.46 -2.51 -1.82
C GLY A 174 -22.93 -1.08 -2.01
N VAL A 175 -21.65 -0.95 -2.35
CA VAL A 175 -21.01 0.33 -2.65
C VAL A 175 -20.35 0.31 -4.02
N ILE A 176 -20.09 1.51 -4.58
CA ILE A 176 -19.30 1.72 -5.79
C ILE A 176 -18.26 2.81 -5.51
N ALA A 177 -17.08 2.67 -6.09
CA ALA A 177 -15.98 3.61 -5.88
C ALA A 177 -16.18 4.89 -6.71
N GLY A 178 -16.28 6.03 -6.04
CA GLY A 178 -16.35 7.38 -6.59
C GLY A 178 -14.99 8.09 -6.61
N SER A 179 -15.00 9.44 -6.55
CA SER A 179 -13.81 10.27 -6.34
C SER A 179 -13.19 10.02 -4.95
N GLU A 180 -11.96 10.44 -4.74
CA GLU A 180 -11.23 10.27 -3.47
C GLU A 180 -11.11 8.79 -3.05
N THR A 181 -10.93 7.90 -4.04
CA THR A 181 -10.70 6.47 -3.83
C THR A 181 -9.45 6.00 -4.59
N THR A 182 -8.87 4.89 -4.15
CA THR A 182 -7.76 4.23 -4.88
C THR A 182 -8.16 3.87 -6.32
N PHE A 183 -9.42 3.52 -6.55
CA PHE A 183 -9.91 3.22 -7.88
C PHE A 183 -9.96 4.45 -8.81
N GLN A 184 -10.32 5.62 -8.29
CA GLN A 184 -10.27 6.85 -9.09
C GLN A 184 -8.84 7.16 -9.51
N ASP A 185 -7.88 7.07 -8.60
CA ASP A 185 -6.45 7.25 -8.91
C ASP A 185 -5.98 6.22 -9.98
N ILE A 186 -6.42 4.96 -9.89
CA ILE A 186 -6.14 3.95 -10.92
C ILE A 186 -6.71 4.38 -12.29
N CYS A 187 -7.94 4.88 -12.34
CA CYS A 187 -8.55 5.36 -13.59
C CYS A 187 -7.79 6.52 -14.22
N ASP A 188 -7.38 7.49 -13.39
CA ASP A 188 -6.65 8.69 -13.84
C ASP A 188 -5.31 8.33 -14.50
N GLN A 189 -4.66 7.25 -14.04
CA GLN A 189 -3.37 6.81 -14.57
C GLN A 189 -3.48 5.77 -15.70
N ALA A 190 -4.60 5.04 -15.79
CA ALA A 190 -4.75 3.90 -16.70
C ALA A 190 -5.50 4.20 -18.01
N GLY A 191 -5.86 5.46 -18.28
CA GLY A 191 -6.65 5.82 -19.45
C GLY A 191 -8.10 5.35 -19.36
N ALA A 192 -8.70 5.45 -18.17
CA ALA A 192 -10.08 5.08 -17.90
C ALA A 192 -10.91 6.30 -17.42
N GLU A 193 -12.21 6.25 -17.68
CA GLU A 193 -13.20 7.21 -17.19
C GLU A 193 -14.11 6.50 -16.17
N ASN A 194 -14.01 6.87 -14.89
CA ASN A 194 -14.87 6.34 -13.85
C ASN A 194 -16.27 6.99 -13.91
N LEU A 195 -17.27 6.27 -14.39
CA LEU A 195 -18.63 6.79 -14.53
C LEU A 195 -19.32 7.06 -13.19
N ALA A 196 -18.88 6.45 -12.09
CA ALA A 196 -19.37 6.79 -10.77
C ALA A 196 -19.04 8.25 -10.39
N VAL A 197 -17.92 8.78 -10.93
CA VAL A 197 -17.52 10.18 -10.75
C VAL A 197 -18.17 11.07 -11.81
N THR A 198 -18.01 10.76 -13.09
CA THR A 198 -18.40 11.68 -14.18
C THR A 198 -19.91 11.77 -14.39
N LEU A 199 -20.65 10.70 -14.15
CA LEU A 199 -22.11 10.67 -14.26
C LEU A 199 -22.83 10.55 -12.92
N GLY A 200 -22.21 9.84 -11.96
CA GLY A 200 -22.81 9.62 -10.64
C GLY A 200 -22.53 10.75 -9.65
N HIS A 201 -21.49 11.56 -9.88
CA HIS A 201 -20.99 12.60 -8.95
C HIS A 201 -20.75 12.07 -7.54
N LEU A 202 -20.31 10.80 -7.45
CA LEU A 202 -20.09 10.10 -6.18
C LEU A 202 -18.70 10.38 -5.64
N THR A 203 -18.60 10.49 -4.31
CA THR A 203 -17.36 10.67 -3.57
C THR A 203 -17.20 9.52 -2.59
N GLY A 204 -15.98 9.01 -2.44
CA GLY A 204 -15.68 7.86 -1.59
C GLY A 204 -16.36 6.57 -2.08
N HIS A 205 -16.57 5.65 -1.16
CA HIS A 205 -17.35 4.44 -1.40
C HIS A 205 -18.83 4.72 -1.09
N ALA A 206 -19.62 4.98 -2.11
CA ALA A 206 -21.02 5.40 -2.01
C ALA A 206 -21.98 4.31 -2.49
N ALA A 207 -23.23 4.39 -2.03
CA ALA A 207 -24.29 3.53 -2.56
C ALA A 207 -24.53 3.83 -4.06
N PRO A 208 -24.65 2.79 -4.91
CA PRO A 208 -24.87 3.00 -6.34
C PRO A 208 -26.24 3.62 -6.61
N PRO A 209 -26.35 4.63 -7.49
CA PRO A 209 -27.64 5.22 -7.90
C PRO A 209 -28.35 4.28 -8.89
N SER A 210 -28.95 3.20 -8.38
CA SER A 210 -29.36 2.01 -9.12
C SER A 210 -30.16 2.29 -10.39
N GLU A 211 -31.13 3.20 -10.36
CA GLU A 211 -31.94 3.54 -11.54
C GLU A 211 -31.15 4.36 -12.58
N ALA A 212 -30.40 5.36 -12.11
CA ALA A 212 -29.59 6.21 -12.98
C ALA A 212 -28.48 5.40 -13.66
N MET A 213 -27.86 4.50 -12.91
CA MET A 213 -26.75 3.65 -13.36
C MET A 213 -27.12 2.73 -14.53
N LEU A 214 -28.38 2.32 -14.66
CA LEU A 214 -28.86 1.52 -15.79
C LEU A 214 -28.74 2.25 -17.14
N LYS A 215 -28.65 3.57 -17.13
CA LYS A 215 -28.48 4.41 -18.32
C LYS A 215 -27.02 4.75 -18.61
N TRP A 216 -26.10 4.40 -17.72
CA TRP A 216 -24.69 4.69 -17.93
C TRP A 216 -24.13 3.83 -19.06
N PRO A 217 -23.35 4.43 -19.95
CA PRO A 217 -22.76 3.71 -21.08
C PRO A 217 -21.48 2.98 -20.65
N VAL A 218 -21.57 2.10 -19.64
CA VAL A 218 -20.45 1.33 -19.12
C VAL A 218 -19.91 0.40 -20.20
N GLU A 219 -18.62 0.53 -20.49
CA GLU A 219 -17.92 -0.33 -21.46
C GLU A 219 -17.32 -1.55 -20.78
N VAL A 220 -16.69 -1.37 -19.60
CA VAL A 220 -15.97 -2.42 -18.87
C VAL A 220 -16.23 -2.32 -17.36
N LEU A 221 -16.44 -3.46 -16.71
CA LEU A 221 -16.39 -3.56 -15.26
C LEU A 221 -14.95 -3.87 -14.82
N VAL A 222 -14.45 -3.14 -13.84
CA VAL A 222 -13.15 -3.45 -13.22
C VAL A 222 -13.40 -4.22 -11.94
N LEU A 223 -12.86 -5.43 -11.87
CA LEU A 223 -13.07 -6.36 -10.76
C LEU A 223 -11.71 -6.79 -10.19
N GLY A 224 -11.68 -7.13 -8.90
CA GLY A 224 -10.52 -7.74 -8.27
C GLY A 224 -10.68 -9.25 -8.16
N GLY A 225 -9.63 -10.02 -8.45
CA GLY A 225 -9.65 -11.48 -8.31
C GLY A 225 -8.60 -12.19 -9.16
N ALA A 226 -8.51 -13.50 -8.98
CA ALA A 226 -7.62 -14.36 -9.77
C ALA A 226 -8.33 -14.98 -10.99
N ASN A 227 -9.65 -15.07 -10.95
CA ASN A 227 -10.46 -15.69 -11.98
C ASN A 227 -11.62 -14.76 -12.40
N ARG A 228 -11.74 -14.51 -13.69
CA ARG A 228 -12.73 -13.59 -14.26
C ARG A 228 -14.16 -14.05 -14.03
N ASP A 229 -14.45 -15.31 -14.26
CA ASP A 229 -15.81 -15.85 -14.14
C ASP A 229 -16.27 -15.84 -12.67
N GLU A 230 -15.39 -16.17 -11.74
CA GLU A 230 -15.66 -16.11 -10.31
C GLU A 230 -15.89 -14.68 -9.84
N ALA A 231 -15.06 -13.72 -10.29
CA ALA A 231 -15.20 -12.32 -9.95
C ALA A 231 -16.49 -11.70 -10.51
N LEU A 232 -16.92 -12.11 -11.69
CA LEU A 232 -18.14 -11.62 -12.36
C LEU A 232 -19.42 -12.27 -11.82
N ALA A 233 -19.37 -13.53 -11.41
CA ALA A 233 -20.55 -14.34 -11.04
C ALA A 233 -21.54 -13.66 -10.08
N PRO A 234 -21.13 -12.97 -9.02
CA PRO A 234 -22.05 -12.26 -8.14
C PRO A 234 -22.87 -11.17 -8.85
N PHE A 235 -22.24 -10.44 -9.78
CA PHE A 235 -22.86 -9.30 -10.46
C PHE A 235 -23.86 -9.74 -11.55
N LEU A 236 -23.78 -10.95 -12.04
CA LEU A 236 -24.80 -11.52 -12.94
C LEU A 236 -26.17 -11.66 -12.30
N LYS A 237 -26.24 -11.65 -10.96
CA LYS A 237 -27.47 -11.84 -10.17
C LYS A 237 -27.83 -10.60 -9.31
N LEU A 238 -26.89 -9.67 -9.13
CA LEU A 238 -27.04 -8.54 -8.23
C LEU A 238 -27.57 -7.31 -8.99
N PRO A 239 -28.82 -6.82 -8.73
CA PRO A 239 -29.28 -5.54 -9.25
C PRO A 239 -28.46 -4.37 -8.66
N PRO A 240 -28.22 -3.29 -9.45
CA PRO A 240 -28.63 -3.08 -10.85
C PRO A 240 -27.73 -3.75 -11.88
N TYR A 241 -26.58 -4.29 -11.49
CA TYR A 241 -25.52 -4.79 -12.36
C TYR A 241 -26.02 -5.86 -13.34
N ALA A 242 -26.85 -6.80 -12.90
CA ALA A 242 -27.41 -7.88 -13.71
C ALA A 242 -28.17 -7.39 -14.95
N PHE A 243 -28.60 -6.14 -14.99
CA PHE A 243 -29.31 -5.55 -16.12
C PHE A 243 -28.39 -4.76 -17.07
N MET A 244 -27.12 -4.57 -16.70
CA MET A 244 -26.16 -3.84 -17.51
C MET A 244 -25.62 -4.70 -18.65
N ALA A 245 -25.52 -4.13 -19.87
CA ALA A 245 -24.98 -4.84 -21.03
C ALA A 245 -23.54 -5.34 -20.78
N ALA A 246 -22.67 -4.52 -20.20
CA ALA A 246 -21.29 -4.89 -19.92
C ALA A 246 -21.18 -6.14 -19.02
N VAL A 247 -22.09 -6.30 -18.04
CA VAL A 247 -22.13 -7.48 -17.16
C VAL A 247 -22.59 -8.72 -17.91
N ARG A 248 -23.69 -8.61 -18.66
CA ARG A 248 -24.27 -9.74 -19.43
C ARG A 248 -23.34 -10.23 -20.54
N GLU A 249 -22.56 -9.34 -21.12
CA GLU A 249 -21.60 -9.64 -22.18
C GLU A 249 -20.21 -10.03 -21.63
N GLY A 250 -20.03 -10.02 -20.32
CA GLY A 250 -18.77 -10.39 -19.67
C GLY A 250 -17.62 -9.43 -19.93
N ARG A 251 -17.93 -8.15 -20.26
CA ARG A 251 -16.89 -7.14 -20.50
C ARG A 251 -16.28 -6.67 -19.18
N THR A 252 -15.19 -7.33 -18.81
CA THR A 252 -14.52 -7.10 -17.54
C THR A 252 -13.02 -6.95 -17.74
N ALA A 253 -12.41 -6.05 -16.94
CA ALA A 253 -10.98 -6.03 -16.67
C ALA A 253 -10.75 -6.58 -15.26
N LEU A 254 -9.78 -7.47 -15.12
CA LEU A 254 -9.49 -8.14 -13.86
C LEU A 254 -8.15 -7.65 -13.32
N LEU A 255 -8.16 -7.06 -12.14
CA LEU A 255 -6.97 -6.72 -11.38
C LEU A 255 -6.69 -7.81 -10.35
N ASP A 256 -5.43 -7.96 -9.96
CA ASP A 256 -5.10 -8.76 -8.78
C ASP A 256 -5.92 -8.26 -7.60
N ALA A 257 -6.45 -9.17 -6.77
CA ALA A 257 -7.41 -8.81 -5.73
C ALA A 257 -6.87 -7.73 -4.78
N TRP A 258 -5.60 -7.81 -4.41
CA TRP A 258 -4.92 -6.85 -3.56
C TRP A 258 -4.72 -5.49 -4.23
N ALA A 259 -4.54 -5.46 -5.56
CA ALA A 259 -4.13 -4.27 -6.31
C ALA A 259 -5.23 -3.21 -6.40
N LEU A 260 -6.51 -3.64 -6.44
CA LEU A 260 -7.65 -2.73 -6.53
C LEU A 260 -7.78 -1.79 -5.32
N GLY A 261 -7.40 -2.27 -4.12
CA GLY A 261 -7.41 -1.50 -2.88
C GLY A 261 -6.03 -1.07 -2.38
N CYS A 262 -4.99 -1.20 -3.20
CA CYS A 262 -3.62 -0.91 -2.79
C CYS A 262 -3.42 0.56 -2.46
N VAL A 263 -2.95 0.84 -1.23
CA VAL A 263 -2.72 2.21 -0.72
C VAL A 263 -1.25 2.64 -0.76
N THR A 264 -0.37 1.81 -1.35
CA THR A 264 1.08 2.03 -1.34
C THR A 264 1.65 2.28 -2.74
N HIS A 265 2.97 2.38 -2.84
CA HIS A 265 3.70 2.48 -4.10
C HIS A 265 3.44 1.32 -5.08
N LEU A 266 2.99 0.15 -4.58
CA LEU A 266 2.66 -1.01 -5.40
C LEU A 266 1.44 -0.78 -6.29
N ARG A 267 0.63 0.26 -6.07
CA ARG A 267 -0.51 0.59 -6.94
C ARG A 267 -0.12 0.91 -8.39
N VAL A 268 1.15 1.22 -8.67
CA VAL A 268 1.66 1.34 -10.04
C VAL A 268 1.40 0.05 -10.84
N HIS A 269 1.42 -1.12 -10.18
CA HIS A 269 1.05 -2.39 -10.79
C HIS A 269 -0.41 -2.39 -11.27
N ALA A 270 -1.35 -1.87 -10.45
CA ALA A 270 -2.76 -1.77 -10.85
C ALA A 270 -2.96 -0.85 -12.06
N TYR A 271 -2.21 0.27 -12.12
CA TYR A 271 -2.27 1.18 -13.27
C TYR A 271 -1.86 0.48 -14.56
N GLU A 272 -0.72 -0.21 -14.54
CA GLU A 272 -0.21 -0.95 -15.70
C GLU A 272 -1.14 -2.11 -16.08
N GLN A 273 -1.65 -2.85 -15.08
CA GLN A 273 -2.52 -4.00 -15.30
C GLN A 273 -3.86 -3.59 -15.93
N LEU A 274 -4.46 -2.50 -15.44
CA LEU A 274 -5.70 -1.96 -16.00
C LEU A 274 -5.46 -1.42 -17.43
N ALA A 275 -4.44 -0.58 -17.59
CA ALA A 275 -4.13 0.04 -18.87
C ALA A 275 -3.89 -0.99 -19.98
N ARG A 276 -3.17 -2.09 -19.69
CA ARG A 276 -2.93 -3.19 -20.65
C ARG A 276 -4.23 -3.87 -21.11
N GLN A 277 -5.20 -4.00 -20.21
CA GLN A 277 -6.48 -4.62 -20.53
C GLN A 277 -7.43 -3.68 -21.25
N LEU A 278 -7.39 -2.39 -20.98
CA LEU A 278 -8.25 -1.39 -21.62
C LEU A 278 -7.71 -0.93 -22.98
N HIS A 279 -6.38 -0.91 -23.17
CA HIS A 279 -5.70 -0.41 -24.37
C HIS A 279 -4.66 -1.39 -24.91
N PRO A 280 -5.00 -2.66 -25.18
CA PRO A 280 -4.05 -3.70 -25.58
C PRO A 280 -3.25 -3.34 -26.82
N GLU A 281 -3.81 -2.50 -27.73
CA GLU A 281 -3.14 -2.03 -28.96
C GLU A 281 -1.85 -1.24 -28.69
N ARG A 282 -1.70 -0.69 -27.47
CA ARG A 282 -0.51 0.08 -27.08
C ARG A 282 0.69 -0.80 -26.71
N TRP A 283 0.47 -2.11 -26.58
CA TRP A 283 1.51 -3.12 -26.25
C TRP A 283 1.76 -4.11 -27.41
N GLN A 284 0.94 -4.10 -28.47
CA GLN A 284 1.09 -5.02 -29.61
C GLN A 284 2.40 -4.84 -30.41
N LYS A 285 3.08 -3.69 -30.26
CA LYS A 285 4.33 -3.40 -30.95
C LYS A 285 5.57 -3.98 -30.26
N ASP A 286 5.44 -4.44 -29.03
CA ASP A 286 6.59 -4.92 -28.26
C ASP A 286 6.92 -6.40 -28.54
N GLY A 287 6.12 -7.12 -29.38
CA GLY A 287 6.27 -8.54 -29.73
C GLY A 287 6.13 -9.48 -28.51
N PRO A 288 5.98 -10.78 -28.73
CA PRO A 288 6.03 -11.75 -27.64
C PRO A 288 7.44 -11.87 -27.05
#